data_e18440546802987f5371fde27fecb253
#
_entry.id   e18440546802987f5371fde27fecb253
#
_cell.length_a   1.000
_cell.length_b   1.000
_cell.length_c   1.000
_cell.angle_alpha   90.00
_cell.angle_beta   90.00
_cell.angle_gamma   90.00
#
_symmetry.space_group_name_H-M   'P 1'
#
loop_
_entity.id
_entity.type
_entity.pdbx_description
1 polymer ?
#
loop_
_entity_poly.entity_id
_entity_poly.type
_entity_poly.pdbx_seq_one_letter_code
_entity_poly.pdbx_strand_id
1 'polypeptide(L)'
;MENYICKIATLDEIIKRMDYLIEIHPNNNIWVVAKENAVRGYNEGSKIMYIGLLNDEIICEATAYINESAFVGDIKETANLLSDDRAYLSAFRTNKEHQGKGYFSELYKYMENDLKKRNYIELSLGVEPCEVKNMQIYFKYGFTNYIKTTIEYLPAIDETSKPKEEIINYYYKRIGG
;
A
#
# COMPACT_ATOMS: atom_id res chain seq x y z
N MET A 1 -27.48 -10.77 0.95
CA MET A 1 -26.43 -10.05 0.20
C MET A 1 -25.25 -9.92 1.13
N GLU A 2 -24.07 -10.27 0.66
CA GLU A 2 -22.84 -10.06 1.44
C GLU A 2 -22.69 -8.54 1.67
N ASN A 3 -22.47 -8.14 2.92
CA ASN A 3 -22.29 -6.74 3.28
C ASN A 3 -20.82 -6.37 3.12
N TYR A 4 -20.45 -5.76 1.96
CA TYR A 4 -19.11 -5.26 1.71
C TYR A 4 -19.06 -3.74 1.87
N ILE A 5 -18.12 -3.26 2.70
CA ILE A 5 -17.96 -1.84 3.04
C ILE A 5 -16.49 -1.43 2.87
N CYS A 6 -16.26 -0.30 2.17
CA CYS A 6 -14.96 0.33 2.07
C CYS A 6 -14.89 1.55 3.01
N LYS A 7 -13.80 1.69 3.75
CA LYS A 7 -13.59 2.81 4.68
C LYS A 7 -12.12 3.10 4.95
N ILE A 8 -11.85 4.24 5.57
CA ILE A 8 -10.55 4.52 6.20
C ILE A 8 -10.49 3.75 7.51
N ALA A 9 -9.37 3.07 7.76
CA ALA A 9 -9.16 2.29 8.97
C ALA A 9 -8.95 3.18 10.18
N THR A 10 -9.53 2.79 11.31
CA THR A 10 -9.17 3.31 12.64
C THR A 10 -7.86 2.66 13.12
N LEU A 11 -7.25 3.19 14.18
CA LEU A 11 -6.04 2.59 14.76
C LEU A 11 -6.25 1.13 15.18
N ASP A 12 -7.39 0.82 15.81
CA ASP A 12 -7.71 -0.55 16.24
C ASP A 12 -7.85 -1.50 15.06
N GLU A 13 -8.42 -1.05 13.94
CA GLU A 13 -8.53 -1.84 12.71
C GLU A 13 -7.18 -2.04 12.03
N ILE A 14 -6.29 -1.04 12.07
CA ILE A 14 -4.90 -1.19 11.62
C ILE A 14 -4.19 -2.25 12.43
N ILE A 15 -4.26 -2.17 13.76
CA ILE A 15 -3.66 -3.14 14.67
C ILE A 15 -4.22 -4.54 14.39
N LYS A 16 -5.56 -4.69 14.35
CA LYS A 16 -6.23 -5.96 14.05
C LYS A 16 -5.77 -6.55 12.71
N ARG A 17 -5.68 -5.71 11.66
CA ARG A 17 -5.24 -6.16 10.33
C ARG A 17 -3.78 -6.62 10.35
N MET A 18 -2.91 -5.88 10.99
CA MET A 18 -1.48 -6.23 11.06
C MET A 18 -1.25 -7.47 11.93
N ASP A 19 -2.01 -7.65 13.02
CA ASP A 19 -1.95 -8.87 13.85
C ASP A 19 -2.36 -10.11 13.05
N TYR A 20 -3.42 -10.01 12.24
CA TYR A 20 -3.78 -11.08 11.31
C TYR A 20 -2.64 -11.43 10.33
N LEU A 21 -1.96 -10.42 9.76
CA LEU A 21 -0.84 -10.66 8.84
C LEU A 21 0.36 -11.30 9.54
N ILE A 22 0.65 -10.93 10.79
CA ILE A 22 1.68 -11.57 11.63
C ILE A 22 1.31 -13.04 11.89
N GLU A 23 0.05 -13.31 12.24
CA GLU A 23 -0.45 -14.66 12.54
C GLU A 23 -0.31 -15.60 11.34
N ILE A 24 -0.69 -15.16 10.15
CA ILE A 24 -0.61 -15.99 8.94
C ILE A 24 0.82 -16.10 8.36
N HIS A 25 1.77 -15.32 8.87
CA HIS A 25 3.18 -15.32 8.47
C HIS A 25 4.14 -15.44 9.69
N PRO A 26 4.01 -16.48 10.53
CA PRO A 26 4.64 -16.54 11.85
C PRO A 26 6.18 -16.53 11.82
N ASN A 27 6.80 -16.86 10.67
CA ASN A 27 8.25 -16.93 10.51
C ASN A 27 8.81 -15.73 9.73
N ASN A 28 8.08 -14.62 9.65
CA ASN A 28 8.50 -13.47 8.88
C ASN A 28 8.34 -12.18 9.71
N ASN A 29 9.43 -11.76 10.33
CA ASN A 29 9.48 -10.58 11.20
C ASN A 29 9.22 -9.26 10.45
N ILE A 30 9.19 -9.24 9.11
CA ILE A 30 8.83 -8.06 8.33
C ILE A 30 7.45 -7.51 8.72
N TRP A 31 6.52 -8.41 9.09
CA TRP A 31 5.16 -8.00 9.47
C TRP A 31 5.11 -7.29 10.82
N VAL A 32 6.03 -7.61 11.74
CA VAL A 32 6.18 -6.88 13.01
C VAL A 32 6.64 -5.45 12.75
N VAL A 33 7.68 -5.29 11.93
CA VAL A 33 8.18 -3.97 11.52
C VAL A 33 7.11 -3.20 10.73
N ALA A 34 6.38 -3.88 9.84
CA ALA A 34 5.28 -3.28 9.09
C ALA A 34 4.15 -2.78 10.00
N LYS A 35 3.83 -3.51 11.08
CA LYS A 35 2.86 -3.07 12.10
C LYS A 35 3.32 -1.79 12.79
N GLU A 36 4.57 -1.75 13.27
CA GLU A 36 5.15 -0.56 13.90
C GLU A 36 5.09 0.65 12.98
N ASN A 37 5.47 0.47 11.70
CA ASN A 37 5.42 1.52 10.69
C ASN A 37 3.99 1.97 10.34
N ALA A 38 3.02 1.06 10.34
CA ALA A 38 1.62 1.40 10.10
C ALA A 38 1.03 2.23 11.25
N VAL A 39 1.26 1.78 12.49
CA VAL A 39 0.82 2.48 13.72
C VAL A 39 1.47 3.86 13.82
N ARG A 40 2.79 3.95 13.59
CA ARG A 40 3.50 5.23 13.59
C ARG A 40 2.92 6.16 12.53
N GLY A 41 2.79 5.69 11.29
CA GLY A 41 2.28 6.51 10.18
C GLY A 41 0.86 7.01 10.42
N TYR A 42 0.00 6.23 11.08
CA TYR A 42 -1.32 6.68 11.51
C TYR A 42 -1.22 7.80 12.55
N ASN A 43 -0.42 7.61 13.60
CA ASN A 43 -0.28 8.59 14.69
C ASN A 43 0.34 9.91 14.22
N GLU A 44 1.26 9.87 13.28
CA GLU A 44 1.90 11.04 12.66
C GLU A 44 1.03 11.69 11.57
N GLY A 45 -0.07 11.04 11.15
CA GLY A 45 -0.88 11.48 10.03
C GLY A 45 -0.15 11.42 8.68
N SER A 46 0.88 10.58 8.56
CA SER A 46 1.69 10.44 7.35
C SER A 46 1.20 9.33 6.41
N LYS A 47 0.35 8.41 6.91
CA LYS A 47 -0.26 7.32 6.14
C LYS A 47 -1.77 7.28 6.35
N ILE A 48 -2.49 6.92 5.30
CA ILE A 48 -3.92 6.60 5.37
C ILE A 48 -4.07 5.16 4.91
N MET A 49 -4.55 4.28 5.80
CA MET A 49 -4.90 2.91 5.43
C MET A 49 -6.39 2.85 5.09
N TYR A 50 -6.70 2.30 3.93
CA TYR A 50 -8.05 1.99 3.47
C TYR A 50 -8.28 0.51 3.60
N ILE A 51 -9.44 0.11 4.07
CA ILE A 51 -9.82 -1.30 4.27
C ILE A 51 -11.16 -1.61 3.63
N GLY A 52 -11.29 -2.85 3.16
CA GLY A 52 -12.55 -3.43 2.75
C GLY A 52 -12.98 -4.50 3.74
N LEU A 53 -14.17 -4.32 4.30
CA LEU A 53 -14.80 -5.26 5.23
C LEU A 53 -15.89 -6.04 4.51
N LEU A 54 -15.88 -7.36 4.70
CA LEU A 54 -16.94 -8.26 4.29
C LEU A 54 -17.52 -8.91 5.56
N ASN A 55 -18.79 -8.62 5.88
CA ASN A 55 -19.43 -9.11 7.11
C ASN A 55 -18.57 -8.83 8.36
N ASP A 56 -18.06 -7.59 8.50
CA ASP A 56 -17.20 -7.09 9.59
C ASP A 56 -15.78 -7.70 9.66
N GLU A 57 -15.40 -8.50 8.68
CA GLU A 57 -14.05 -9.02 8.53
C GLU A 57 -13.23 -8.18 7.53
N ILE A 58 -12.00 -7.79 7.90
CA ILE A 58 -11.10 -7.06 7.00
C ILE A 58 -10.50 -8.04 5.99
N ILE A 59 -10.93 -7.94 4.74
CA ILE A 59 -10.52 -8.87 3.66
C ILE A 59 -9.54 -8.25 2.68
N CYS A 60 -9.44 -6.93 2.59
CA CYS A 60 -8.45 -6.26 1.74
C CYS A 60 -8.04 -4.91 2.32
N GLU A 61 -6.88 -4.43 1.87
CA GLU A 61 -6.27 -3.17 2.29
C GLU A 61 -5.51 -2.49 1.17
N ALA A 62 -5.35 -1.17 1.30
CA ALA A 62 -4.47 -0.33 0.52
C ALA A 62 -4.00 0.83 1.41
N THR A 63 -2.76 1.30 1.24
CA THR A 63 -2.22 2.41 2.03
C THR A 63 -1.75 3.53 1.10
N ALA A 64 -2.14 4.77 1.41
CA ALA A 64 -1.60 5.97 0.81
C ALA A 64 -0.60 6.63 1.77
N TYR A 65 0.59 6.95 1.27
CA TYR A 65 1.59 7.78 1.94
C TYR A 65 1.35 9.22 1.49
N ILE A 66 1.16 10.11 2.43
CA ILE A 66 0.77 11.50 2.20
C ILE A 66 1.76 12.51 2.76
N ASN A 67 2.84 12.02 3.39
CA ASN A 67 3.93 12.82 3.91
C ASN A 67 5.24 12.01 3.78
N GLU A 68 6.38 12.68 3.59
CA GLU A 68 7.69 12.03 3.44
C GLU A 68 8.11 11.20 4.65
N SER A 69 7.67 11.55 5.85
CA SER A 69 7.93 10.74 7.06
C SER A 69 7.34 9.32 6.98
N ALA A 70 6.40 9.08 6.05
CA ALA A 70 5.85 7.75 5.81
C ALA A 70 6.87 6.74 5.29
N PHE A 71 7.94 7.20 4.61
CA PHE A 71 8.94 6.33 3.95
C PHE A 71 10.06 5.84 4.88
N VAL A 72 10.02 6.11 6.15
CA VAL A 72 11.09 5.69 7.07
C VAL A 72 11.31 4.19 7.04
N GLY A 73 12.48 3.79 6.58
CA GLY A 73 12.92 2.40 6.50
C GLY A 73 12.47 1.62 5.27
N ASP A 74 11.51 2.14 4.48
CA ASP A 74 10.92 1.40 3.37
C ASP A 74 11.60 1.70 2.02
N ILE A 75 11.79 2.99 1.70
CA ILE A 75 12.34 3.44 0.41
C ILE A 75 13.39 4.52 0.68
N LYS A 76 14.58 4.36 0.12
CA LYS A 76 15.69 5.32 0.32
C LYS A 76 15.59 6.53 -0.57
N GLU A 77 15.08 6.35 -1.78
CA GLU A 77 14.98 7.44 -2.76
C GLU A 77 13.52 7.77 -3.06
N THR A 78 12.97 8.73 -2.33
CA THR A 78 11.56 9.14 -2.40
C THR A 78 11.30 10.26 -3.41
N ALA A 79 12.36 10.86 -3.98
CA ALA A 79 12.24 11.96 -4.92
C ALA A 79 11.27 11.64 -6.08
N ASN A 80 10.31 12.53 -6.31
CA ASN A 80 9.25 12.41 -7.30
C ASN A 80 8.21 11.30 -7.06
N LEU A 81 8.25 10.59 -5.92
CA LEU A 81 7.22 9.62 -5.58
C LEU A 81 6.05 10.27 -4.84
N LEU A 82 6.32 11.31 -4.08
CA LEU A 82 5.37 12.08 -3.30
C LEU A 82 5.56 13.58 -3.55
N SER A 83 4.49 14.35 -3.48
CA SER A 83 4.48 15.82 -3.47
C SER A 83 3.19 16.30 -2.81
N ASP A 84 2.99 17.61 -2.69
CA ASP A 84 1.77 18.21 -2.10
C ASP A 84 0.49 17.77 -2.83
N ASP A 85 0.60 17.42 -4.12
CA ASP A 85 -0.50 17.01 -4.98
C ASP A 85 -0.41 15.55 -5.48
N ARG A 86 0.64 14.80 -5.07
CA ARG A 86 0.84 13.39 -5.41
C ARG A 86 0.97 12.53 -4.16
N ALA A 87 0.08 11.57 -3.96
CA ALA A 87 0.18 10.54 -2.93
C ALA A 87 0.89 9.29 -3.49
N TYR A 88 1.70 8.62 -2.65
CA TYR A 88 2.31 7.34 -2.99
C TYR A 88 1.45 6.19 -2.44
N LEU A 89 1.20 5.17 -3.27
CA LEU A 89 0.36 4.03 -2.91
C LEU A 89 1.20 2.78 -2.65
N SER A 90 0.83 2.05 -1.61
CA SER A 90 1.51 0.81 -1.18
C SER A 90 0.52 -0.17 -0.56
N ALA A 91 1.01 -1.36 -0.23
CA ALA A 91 0.29 -2.37 0.55
C ALA A 91 -1.05 -2.80 -0.05
N PHE A 92 -1.11 -3.02 -1.36
CA PHE A 92 -2.30 -3.57 -2.02
C PHE A 92 -2.41 -5.06 -1.73
N ARG A 93 -3.32 -5.44 -0.83
CA ARG A 93 -3.49 -6.83 -0.39
C ARG A 93 -4.95 -7.21 -0.34
N THR A 94 -5.23 -8.46 -0.72
CA THR A 94 -6.55 -9.11 -0.57
C THR A 94 -6.32 -10.51 -0.06
N ASN A 95 -7.07 -10.92 0.95
CA ASN A 95 -7.03 -12.27 1.48
C ASN A 95 -7.28 -13.27 0.33
N LYS A 96 -6.53 -14.36 0.31
CA LYS A 96 -6.44 -15.29 -0.83
C LYS A 96 -7.81 -15.80 -1.30
N GLU A 97 -8.68 -16.14 -0.38
CA GLU A 97 -10.03 -16.66 -0.61
C GLU A 97 -11.00 -15.62 -1.18
N HIS A 98 -10.63 -14.32 -1.12
CA HIS A 98 -11.43 -13.19 -1.62
C HIS A 98 -10.88 -12.56 -2.91
N GLN A 99 -9.75 -13.08 -3.42
CA GLN A 99 -9.15 -12.57 -4.66
C GLN A 99 -10.03 -12.88 -5.89
N GLY A 100 -9.94 -12.02 -6.90
CA GLY A 100 -10.66 -12.19 -8.17
C GLY A 100 -12.16 -11.87 -8.12
N LYS A 101 -12.71 -11.50 -6.95
CA LYS A 101 -14.15 -11.22 -6.76
C LYS A 101 -14.54 -9.75 -6.90
N GLY A 102 -13.58 -8.86 -7.20
CA GLY A 102 -13.83 -7.44 -7.43
C GLY A 102 -13.72 -6.55 -6.18
N TYR A 103 -13.64 -7.09 -4.97
CA TYR A 103 -13.58 -6.33 -3.72
C TYR A 103 -12.46 -5.29 -3.69
N PHE A 104 -11.25 -5.66 -4.12
CA PHE A 104 -10.16 -4.70 -4.18
C PHE A 104 -10.43 -3.56 -5.18
N SER A 105 -11.12 -3.82 -6.29
CA SER A 105 -11.47 -2.78 -7.25
C SER A 105 -12.43 -1.75 -6.67
N GLU A 106 -13.34 -2.17 -5.79
CA GLU A 106 -14.23 -1.26 -5.06
C GLU A 106 -13.47 -0.45 -4.02
N LEU A 107 -12.57 -1.10 -3.24
CA LEU A 107 -11.70 -0.41 -2.29
C LEU A 107 -10.81 0.62 -3.01
N TYR A 108 -10.22 0.25 -4.16
CA TYR A 108 -9.38 1.14 -4.94
C TYR A 108 -10.16 2.40 -5.41
N LYS A 109 -11.38 2.23 -5.91
CA LYS A 109 -12.25 3.36 -6.30
C LYS A 109 -12.59 4.25 -5.11
N TYR A 110 -12.87 3.65 -3.94
CA TYR A 110 -13.13 4.39 -2.71
C TYR A 110 -11.92 5.24 -2.32
N MET A 111 -10.73 4.63 -2.26
CA MET A 111 -9.46 5.30 -1.96
C MET A 111 -9.17 6.44 -2.95
N GLU A 112 -9.27 6.19 -4.25
CA GLU A 112 -9.03 7.20 -5.28
C GLU A 112 -9.97 8.40 -5.13
N ASN A 113 -11.26 8.16 -4.85
CA ASN A 113 -12.24 9.21 -4.64
C ASN A 113 -11.96 10.02 -3.36
N ASP A 114 -11.51 9.38 -2.28
CA ASP A 114 -11.13 10.08 -1.05
C ASP A 114 -9.88 10.95 -1.28
N LEU A 115 -8.86 10.42 -1.95
CA LEU A 115 -7.65 11.17 -2.26
C LEU A 115 -7.94 12.38 -3.18
N LYS A 116 -8.83 12.24 -4.17
CA LYS A 116 -9.33 13.38 -4.98
C LYS A 116 -9.98 14.47 -4.10
N LYS A 117 -10.82 14.08 -3.15
CA LYS A 117 -11.47 15.03 -2.21
C LYS A 117 -10.45 15.73 -1.30
N ARG A 118 -9.27 15.13 -1.09
CA ARG A 118 -8.14 15.71 -0.36
C ARG A 118 -7.22 16.56 -1.25
N ASN A 119 -7.63 16.82 -2.51
CA ASN A 119 -6.91 17.61 -3.51
C ASN A 119 -5.64 16.96 -4.08
N TYR A 120 -5.48 15.64 -3.94
CA TYR A 120 -4.46 14.94 -4.70
C TYR A 120 -4.89 14.83 -6.17
N ILE A 121 -4.00 15.20 -7.09
CA ILE A 121 -4.23 15.13 -8.55
C ILE A 121 -3.45 14.00 -9.21
N GLU A 122 -2.48 13.44 -8.51
CA GLU A 122 -1.66 12.34 -8.99
C GLU A 122 -1.50 11.25 -7.90
N LEU A 123 -1.36 10.01 -8.37
CA LEU A 123 -1.02 8.86 -7.54
C LEU A 123 0.20 8.17 -8.14
N SER A 124 1.15 7.76 -7.30
CA SER A 124 2.32 6.98 -7.70
C SER A 124 2.36 5.63 -6.99
N LEU A 125 3.08 4.67 -7.52
CA LEU A 125 3.37 3.39 -6.91
C LEU A 125 4.66 2.79 -7.48
N GLY A 126 5.22 1.81 -6.77
CA GLY A 126 6.34 0.98 -7.21
C GLY A 126 5.91 -0.46 -7.49
N VAL A 127 6.61 -1.13 -8.41
CA VAL A 127 6.42 -2.55 -8.73
C VAL A 127 7.73 -3.17 -9.19
N GLU A 128 8.03 -4.37 -8.73
CA GLU A 128 9.15 -5.15 -9.26
C GLU A 128 8.86 -5.58 -10.71
N PRO A 129 9.84 -5.50 -11.66
CA PRO A 129 9.66 -5.93 -13.04
C PRO A 129 9.23 -7.40 -13.20
N CYS A 130 9.60 -8.26 -12.23
CA CYS A 130 9.23 -9.67 -12.22
C CYS A 130 7.76 -9.91 -11.81
N GLU A 131 7.11 -8.95 -11.16
CA GLU A 131 5.70 -9.03 -10.76
C GLU A 131 4.73 -8.68 -11.90
N VAL A 132 4.82 -9.42 -12.99
CA VAL A 132 4.05 -9.17 -14.23
C VAL A 132 2.54 -9.03 -14.01
N LYS A 133 1.96 -9.84 -13.10
CA LYS A 133 0.52 -9.77 -12.78
C LYS A 133 0.15 -8.44 -12.11
N ASN A 134 0.94 -8.00 -11.13
CA ASN A 134 0.72 -6.74 -10.44
C ASN A 134 0.88 -5.57 -11.42
N MET A 135 1.90 -5.61 -12.26
CA MET A 135 2.13 -4.60 -13.29
C MET A 135 0.95 -4.48 -14.27
N GLN A 136 0.37 -5.60 -14.72
CA GLN A 136 -0.82 -5.59 -15.56
C GLN A 136 -2.04 -4.97 -14.85
N ILE A 137 -2.22 -5.25 -13.55
CA ILE A 137 -3.29 -4.66 -12.73
C ILE A 137 -3.08 -3.15 -12.62
N TYR A 138 -1.86 -2.70 -12.32
CA TYR A 138 -1.55 -1.27 -12.17
C TYR A 138 -1.73 -0.51 -13.48
N PHE A 139 -1.33 -1.09 -14.61
CA PHE A 139 -1.59 -0.50 -15.93
C PHE A 139 -3.09 -0.37 -16.25
N LYS A 140 -3.92 -1.38 -15.86
CA LYS A 140 -5.38 -1.27 -15.97
C LYS A 140 -5.97 -0.16 -15.10
N TYR A 141 -5.36 0.13 -13.95
CA TYR A 141 -5.72 1.27 -13.11
C TYR A 141 -5.18 2.62 -13.63
N GLY A 142 -4.40 2.62 -14.73
CA GLY A 142 -3.91 3.82 -15.39
C GLY A 142 -2.53 4.30 -14.96
N PHE A 143 -1.77 3.52 -14.18
CA PHE A 143 -0.38 3.83 -13.82
C PHE A 143 0.56 3.56 -15.00
N THR A 144 0.51 4.40 -16.02
CA THR A 144 1.25 4.22 -17.28
C THR A 144 2.39 5.22 -17.47
N ASN A 145 2.47 6.24 -16.63
CA ASN A 145 3.52 7.23 -16.72
C ASN A 145 4.71 6.80 -15.88
N TYR A 146 5.82 6.47 -16.53
CA TYR A 146 7.05 6.05 -15.86
C TYR A 146 7.72 7.22 -15.14
N ILE A 147 8.20 7.00 -13.93
CA ILE A 147 8.96 7.97 -13.12
C ILE A 147 10.46 7.63 -13.18
N LYS A 148 10.82 6.47 -12.63
CA LYS A 148 12.21 6.02 -12.49
C LYS A 148 12.28 4.53 -12.17
N THR A 149 13.50 3.99 -12.25
CA THR A 149 13.87 2.69 -11.69
C THR A 149 14.91 2.90 -10.61
N THR A 150 14.78 2.26 -9.47
CA THR A 150 15.77 2.26 -8.39
C THR A 150 16.14 0.84 -8.00
N ILE A 151 17.29 0.70 -7.34
CA ILE A 151 17.66 -0.52 -6.62
C ILE A 151 17.47 -0.21 -5.14
N GLU A 152 16.46 -0.84 -4.54
CA GLU A 152 16.19 -0.71 -3.12
C GLU A 152 16.91 -1.82 -2.34
N TYR A 153 17.55 -1.42 -1.25
CA TYR A 153 18.19 -2.33 -0.32
C TYR A 153 17.26 -2.64 0.84
N LEU A 154 16.75 -3.86 0.89
CA LEU A 154 16.08 -4.36 2.07
C LEU A 154 17.12 -4.92 3.04
N PRO A 155 17.33 -4.31 4.22
CA PRO A 155 18.26 -4.84 5.20
C PRO A 155 17.78 -6.20 5.71
N ALA A 156 18.71 -7.00 6.23
CA ALA A 156 18.35 -8.17 7.00
C ALA A 156 17.49 -7.75 8.20
N ILE A 157 16.35 -8.42 8.37
CA ILE A 157 15.36 -8.10 9.42
C ILE A 157 15.73 -8.81 10.72
N ASP A 158 16.41 -9.95 10.59
CA ASP A 158 16.89 -10.77 11.69
C ASP A 158 18.15 -11.58 11.26
N GLU A 159 18.69 -12.38 12.18
CA GLU A 159 19.89 -13.21 11.95
C GLU A 159 19.71 -14.30 10.86
N THR A 160 18.46 -14.62 10.52
CA THR A 160 18.12 -15.69 9.56
C THR A 160 17.90 -15.15 8.15
N SER A 161 17.61 -13.86 8.01
CA SER A 161 17.37 -13.17 6.73
C SER A 161 18.68 -12.59 6.17
N LYS A 162 18.76 -12.49 4.85
CA LYS A 162 19.87 -11.81 4.16
C LYS A 162 19.38 -10.48 3.60
N PRO A 163 20.28 -9.47 3.56
CA PRO A 163 19.97 -8.26 2.79
C PRO A 163 19.61 -8.65 1.35
N LYS A 164 18.59 -8.00 0.81
CA LYS A 164 18.10 -8.23 -0.55
C LYS A 164 18.14 -6.94 -1.34
N GLU A 165 18.59 -7.00 -2.58
CA GLU A 165 18.42 -5.92 -3.55
C GLU A 165 17.16 -6.19 -4.35
N GLU A 166 16.29 -5.20 -4.47
CA GLU A 166 15.10 -5.26 -5.30
C GLU A 166 15.13 -4.12 -6.32
N ILE A 167 14.90 -4.47 -7.58
CA ILE A 167 14.73 -3.48 -8.64
C ILE A 167 13.27 -3.07 -8.63
N ILE A 168 13.00 -1.78 -8.46
CA ILE A 168 11.64 -1.24 -8.44
C ILE A 168 11.46 -0.24 -9.57
N ASN A 169 10.44 -0.45 -10.39
CA ASN A 169 9.96 0.52 -11.36
C ASN A 169 8.82 1.33 -10.76
N TYR A 170 8.92 2.65 -10.83
CA TYR A 170 7.91 3.57 -10.32
C TYR A 170 7.11 4.19 -11.45
N TYR A 171 5.80 4.24 -11.25
CA TYR A 171 4.84 4.80 -12.19
C TYR A 171 3.87 5.74 -11.48
N TYR A 172 3.29 6.67 -12.24
CA TYR A 172 2.20 7.51 -11.74
C TYR A 172 1.03 7.55 -12.72
N LYS A 173 -0.11 7.99 -12.20
CA LYS A 173 -1.29 8.35 -12.98
C LYS A 173 -1.86 9.67 -12.49
N ARG A 174 -2.59 10.37 -13.37
CA ARG A 174 -3.42 11.51 -13.00
C ARG A 174 -4.82 11.06 -12.62
N ILE A 175 -5.37 11.69 -11.58
CA ILE A 175 -6.71 11.41 -11.06
C ILE A 175 -7.57 12.66 -10.97
N GLY A 176 -6.98 13.86 -11.05
CA GLY A 176 -7.63 15.17 -11.04
C GLY A 176 -7.12 16.03 -12.21
N GLY A 177 -7.90 17.03 -12.58
CA GLY A 177 -7.60 17.99 -13.64
C GLY A 177 -8.86 18.39 -14.34
#